data_d0e1f901a492bca6725a94ff0dd6d9b5
#
_entry.id   d0e1f901a492bca6725a94ff0dd6d9b5
#
_cell.length_a   1.000
_cell.length_b   1.000
_cell.length_c   1.000
_cell.angle_alpha   90.00
_cell.angle_beta   90.00
_cell.angle_gamma   90.00
#
_symmetry.space_group_name_H-M   'P 1'
#
loop_
_entity.id
_entity.type
_entity.pdbx_description
1 polymer ?
#
loop_
_entity_poly.entity_id
_entity_poly.type
_entity_poly.pdbx_seq_one_letter_code
_entity_poly.pdbx_strand_id
1 'polypeptide(L)'
;MPTIPDNREQIADPAATFQIVEMMQGVVQRGTGGAVKAVGKPIAGKTGTTNDWQDAWFVGFSPDLAAGVYVGYDDPVNLGSDETGGHLAAPIFRDFMIAALKDSPPTEFRTPPGLRMYRVNPSTGLPAAAGEPAILEGYKPGTEPGRDRDRFLHGEPGEEGVGVGEAVGLLPGRAVPLGGTGGLY
;
A
#
# COMPACT_ATOMS: atom_id res chain seq x y z
N MET A 1 30.34 15.66 -1.20
CA MET A 1 29.42 14.89 -0.37
C MET A 1 30.04 13.52 -0.11
N PRO A 2 29.91 12.94 1.09
CA PRO A 2 30.40 11.59 1.32
C PRO A 2 29.63 10.61 0.42
N THR A 3 30.34 9.71 -0.23
CA THR A 3 29.76 8.65 -1.04
C THR A 3 29.31 7.54 -0.09
N ILE A 4 28.01 7.32 0.00
CA ILE A 4 27.45 6.18 0.74
C ILE A 4 27.58 4.94 -0.15
N PRO A 5 28.29 3.89 0.30
CA PRO A 5 28.38 2.67 -0.50
C PRO A 5 27.00 2.03 -0.64
N ASP A 6 26.70 1.52 -1.84
CA ASP A 6 25.47 0.78 -2.09
C ASP A 6 25.61 -0.65 -1.56
N ASN A 7 25.18 -0.87 -0.32
CA ASN A 7 25.17 -2.17 0.35
C ASN A 7 23.76 -2.78 0.38
N ARG A 8 22.87 -2.36 -0.51
CA ARG A 8 21.50 -2.86 -0.54
C ARG A 8 21.46 -4.33 -0.92
N GLU A 9 20.77 -5.11 -0.11
CA GLU A 9 20.48 -6.51 -0.35
C GLU A 9 19.02 -6.69 -0.75
N GLN A 10 18.76 -7.60 -1.67
CA GLN A 10 17.39 -7.96 -2.07
C GLN A 10 16.74 -8.81 -0.99
N ILE A 11 15.80 -8.24 -0.24
CA ILE A 11 15.13 -8.90 0.89
C ILE A 11 13.73 -9.43 0.58
N ALA A 12 13.15 -9.07 -0.58
CA ALA A 12 11.80 -9.48 -0.97
C ALA A 12 11.70 -9.73 -2.47
N ASP A 13 10.70 -10.52 -2.89
CA ASP A 13 10.41 -10.75 -4.29
C ASP A 13 10.03 -9.44 -5.00
N PRO A 14 10.72 -9.05 -6.08
CA PRO A 14 10.48 -7.76 -6.74
C PRO A 14 9.06 -7.60 -7.26
N ALA A 15 8.46 -8.69 -7.78
CA ALA A 15 7.12 -8.65 -8.34
C ALA A 15 6.05 -8.45 -7.26
N ALA A 16 6.17 -9.16 -6.13
CA ALA A 16 5.28 -8.95 -4.98
C ALA A 16 5.43 -7.54 -4.39
N THR A 17 6.68 -7.07 -4.27
CA THR A 17 6.96 -5.71 -3.80
C THR A 17 6.31 -4.67 -4.70
N PHE A 18 6.43 -4.81 -6.02
CA PHE A 18 5.81 -3.90 -6.97
C PHE A 18 4.27 -3.91 -6.85
N GLN A 19 3.64 -5.09 -6.71
CA GLN A 19 2.20 -5.17 -6.51
C GLN A 19 1.74 -4.42 -5.24
N ILE A 20 2.49 -4.53 -4.14
CA ILE A 20 2.21 -3.73 -2.94
C ILE A 20 2.38 -2.24 -3.19
N VAL A 21 3.42 -1.83 -3.93
CA VAL A 21 3.62 -0.43 -4.30
C VAL A 21 2.45 0.09 -5.14
N GLU A 22 1.94 -0.68 -6.11
CA GLU A 22 0.76 -0.32 -6.90
C GLU A 22 -0.49 -0.14 -6.01
N MET A 23 -0.71 -1.05 -5.05
CA MET A 23 -1.80 -0.90 -4.08
C MET A 23 -1.65 0.37 -3.24
N MET A 24 -0.43 0.69 -2.80
CA MET A 24 -0.14 1.91 -2.03
C MET A 24 -0.25 3.18 -2.88
N GLN A 25 0.07 3.15 -4.17
CA GLN A 25 -0.26 4.23 -5.12
C GLN A 25 -1.79 4.38 -5.24
N GLY A 26 -2.53 3.27 -5.24
CA GLY A 26 -3.99 3.26 -5.20
C GLY A 26 -4.57 4.02 -4.01
N VAL A 27 -3.97 3.90 -2.82
CA VAL A 27 -4.38 4.67 -1.63
C VAL A 27 -4.28 6.18 -1.87
N VAL A 28 -3.23 6.64 -2.55
CA VAL A 28 -3.05 8.04 -2.92
C VAL A 28 -4.02 8.44 -4.04
N GLN A 29 -4.18 7.60 -5.07
CA GLN A 29 -4.95 7.97 -6.27
C GLN A 29 -6.47 7.88 -6.10
N ARG A 30 -6.96 6.97 -5.28
CA ARG A 30 -8.41 6.67 -5.15
C ARG A 30 -8.87 6.27 -3.75
N GLY A 31 -7.97 6.33 -2.76
CA GLY A 31 -8.23 5.96 -1.37
C GLY A 31 -8.04 7.11 -0.38
N THR A 32 -7.77 6.74 0.86
CA THR A 32 -7.69 7.63 2.02
C THR A 32 -6.53 8.63 2.00
N GLY A 33 -5.53 8.40 1.12
CA GLY A 33 -4.37 9.31 0.94
C GLY A 33 -4.58 10.39 -0.14
N GLY A 34 -5.81 10.67 -0.55
CA GLY A 34 -6.14 11.55 -1.68
C GLY A 34 -5.52 12.96 -1.61
N ALA A 35 -5.32 13.51 -0.41
CA ALA A 35 -4.66 14.80 -0.22
C ALA A 35 -3.23 14.83 -0.81
N VAL A 36 -2.55 13.68 -0.87
CA VAL A 36 -1.16 13.57 -1.35
C VAL A 36 -1.05 13.67 -2.86
N LYS A 37 -2.14 13.52 -3.62
CA LYS A 37 -2.14 13.72 -5.09
C LYS A 37 -1.54 15.06 -5.51
N ALA A 38 -1.71 16.09 -4.69
CA ALA A 38 -1.22 17.44 -4.99
C ALA A 38 0.32 17.54 -5.05
N VAL A 39 1.06 16.51 -4.64
CA VAL A 39 2.52 16.43 -4.86
C VAL A 39 2.84 16.43 -6.35
N GLY A 40 1.94 15.91 -7.20
CA GLY A 40 2.10 15.93 -8.66
C GLY A 40 3.19 14.98 -9.18
N LYS A 41 3.66 14.06 -8.34
CA LYS A 41 4.68 13.04 -8.66
C LYS A 41 4.21 11.66 -8.21
N PRO A 42 4.80 10.56 -8.71
CA PRO A 42 4.47 9.22 -8.24
C PRO A 42 4.76 9.07 -6.74
N ILE A 43 3.71 8.84 -5.97
CA ILE A 43 3.78 8.59 -4.53
C ILE A 43 2.97 7.34 -4.20
N ALA A 44 3.56 6.47 -3.42
CA ALA A 44 2.92 5.35 -2.76
C ALA A 44 2.85 5.64 -1.25
N GLY A 45 1.79 5.23 -0.57
CA GLY A 45 1.69 5.47 0.87
C GLY A 45 0.44 4.87 1.49
N LYS A 46 0.39 4.95 2.83
CA LYS A 46 -0.72 4.42 3.63
C LYS A 46 -1.01 5.33 4.81
N THR A 47 -2.28 5.59 5.04
CA THR A 47 -2.79 6.24 6.24
C THR A 47 -2.87 5.26 7.40
N GLY A 48 -2.67 5.73 8.61
CA GLY A 48 -2.98 5.02 9.84
C GLY A 48 -3.81 5.91 10.76
N THR A 49 -4.75 5.33 11.48
CA THR A 49 -5.52 6.00 12.52
C THR A 49 -5.76 4.98 13.62
N THR A 50 -5.40 5.32 14.85
CA THR A 50 -5.69 4.46 16.01
C THR A 50 -7.17 4.56 16.39
N ASN A 51 -7.63 3.59 17.18
CA ASN A 51 -8.96 3.64 17.77
C ASN A 51 -9.13 4.95 18.56
N ASP A 52 -10.34 5.47 18.59
CA ASP A 52 -10.68 6.72 19.28
C ASP A 52 -9.91 7.96 18.79
N TRP A 53 -9.38 7.93 17.55
CA TRP A 53 -8.66 9.05 16.92
C TRP A 53 -7.55 9.64 17.80
N GLN A 54 -6.77 8.81 18.47
CA GLN A 54 -5.68 9.26 19.34
C GLN A 54 -4.40 9.56 18.59
N ASP A 55 -4.16 8.81 17.50
CA ASP A 55 -2.99 8.96 16.64
C ASP A 55 -3.37 8.96 15.17
N ALA A 56 -2.77 9.86 14.42
CA ALA A 56 -2.90 9.97 12.99
C ALA A 56 -1.54 9.78 12.30
N TRP A 57 -1.46 8.84 11.36
CA TRP A 57 -0.25 8.50 10.64
C TRP A 57 -0.42 8.65 9.14
N PHE A 58 0.63 9.04 8.47
CA PHE A 58 0.84 8.79 7.06
C PHE A 58 2.29 8.40 6.81
N VAL A 59 2.51 7.23 6.22
CA VAL A 59 3.83 6.78 5.77
C VAL A 59 3.76 6.58 4.27
N GLY A 60 4.71 7.19 3.56
CA GLY A 60 4.73 7.12 2.10
C GLY A 60 6.10 7.41 1.52
N PHE A 61 6.23 7.21 0.23
CA PHE A 61 7.49 7.36 -0.48
C PHE A 61 7.28 7.65 -1.97
N SER A 62 8.24 8.35 -2.56
CA SER A 62 8.54 8.34 -3.99
C SER A 62 9.61 7.26 -4.25
N PRO A 63 10.01 7.00 -5.52
CA PRO A 63 11.16 6.13 -5.78
C PRO A 63 12.46 6.54 -5.08
N ASP A 64 12.62 7.82 -4.74
CA ASP A 64 13.87 8.38 -4.24
C ASP A 64 13.84 8.83 -2.77
N LEU A 65 12.64 9.03 -2.20
CA LEU A 65 12.48 9.61 -0.86
C LEU A 65 11.31 8.97 -0.12
N ALA A 66 11.56 8.50 1.09
CA ALA A 66 10.55 8.02 2.02
C ALA A 66 10.40 8.99 3.20
N ALA A 67 9.16 9.19 3.66
CA ALA A 67 8.85 9.99 4.83
C ALA A 67 7.68 9.40 5.61
N GLY A 68 7.66 9.67 6.92
CA GLY A 68 6.55 9.33 7.80
C GLY A 68 6.13 10.57 8.58
N VAL A 69 4.83 10.73 8.76
CA VAL A 69 4.23 11.77 9.60
C VAL A 69 3.39 11.11 10.67
N TYR A 70 3.64 11.52 11.89
CA TYR A 70 2.87 11.15 13.07
C TYR A 70 2.31 12.41 13.72
N VAL A 71 1.05 12.35 14.12
CA VAL A 71 0.37 13.36 14.90
C VAL A 71 -0.33 12.67 16.06
N GLY A 72 0.00 13.06 17.28
CA GLY A 72 -0.53 12.49 18.50
C GLY A 72 0.00 13.21 19.72
N TYR A 73 -0.52 12.88 20.89
CA TYR A 73 -0.05 13.37 22.19
C TYR A 73 0.76 12.27 22.89
N ASP A 74 1.72 12.67 23.74
CA ASP A 74 2.50 11.74 24.56
C ASP A 74 1.60 10.93 25.52
N ASP A 75 0.62 11.60 26.12
CA ASP A 75 -0.49 10.94 26.82
C ASP A 75 -1.65 10.83 25.82
N PRO A 76 -2.08 9.62 25.45
CA PRO A 76 -3.08 9.42 24.40
C PRO A 76 -4.39 10.16 24.70
N VAL A 77 -4.71 11.13 23.86
CA VAL A 77 -5.94 11.91 23.92
C VAL A 77 -6.57 11.95 22.53
N ASN A 78 -7.89 11.90 22.48
CA ASN A 78 -8.63 12.02 21.23
C ASN A 78 -8.30 13.36 20.52
N LEU A 79 -7.84 13.28 19.27
CA LEU A 79 -7.46 14.43 18.44
C LEU A 79 -8.68 15.23 17.93
N GLY A 80 -9.85 14.63 17.97
CA GLY A 80 -11.10 15.16 17.44
C GLY A 80 -11.81 14.15 16.53
N SER A 81 -13.12 14.25 16.45
CA SER A 81 -13.92 13.44 15.52
C SER A 81 -13.45 13.69 14.09
N ASP A 82 -13.21 12.64 13.33
CA ASP A 82 -12.72 12.65 11.94
C ASP A 82 -11.25 13.07 11.75
N GLU A 83 -10.48 13.30 12.82
CA GLU A 83 -9.05 13.63 12.74
C GLU A 83 -8.24 12.37 12.45
N THR A 84 -8.30 11.94 11.19
CA THR A 84 -7.67 10.72 10.69
C THR A 84 -6.30 10.98 10.08
N GLY A 85 -5.55 9.92 9.82
CA GLY A 85 -4.30 10.02 9.07
C GLY A 85 -4.46 10.68 7.70
N GLY A 86 -5.61 10.52 7.05
CA GLY A 86 -5.93 11.18 5.78
C GLY A 86 -6.19 12.68 5.91
N HIS A 87 -6.75 13.12 7.02
CA HIS A 87 -7.10 14.53 7.27
C HIS A 87 -5.96 15.32 7.93
N LEU A 88 -5.21 14.71 8.85
CA LEU A 88 -4.13 15.41 9.56
C LEU A 88 -2.74 15.10 8.98
N ALA A 89 -2.35 13.84 8.95
CA ALA A 89 -0.98 13.47 8.62
C ALA A 89 -0.67 13.56 7.12
N ALA A 90 -1.63 13.19 6.26
CA ALA A 90 -1.43 13.21 4.80
C ALA A 90 -1.20 14.62 4.22
N PRO A 91 -1.89 15.70 4.65
CA PRO A 91 -1.57 17.05 4.21
C PRO A 91 -0.17 17.53 4.63
N ILE A 92 0.29 17.19 5.83
CA ILE A 92 1.64 17.50 6.30
C ILE A 92 2.68 16.79 5.45
N PHE A 93 2.48 15.48 5.21
CA PHE A 93 3.33 14.70 4.31
C PHE A 93 3.37 15.30 2.90
N ARG A 94 2.21 15.68 2.35
CA ARG A 94 2.10 16.34 1.04
C ARG A 94 2.98 17.59 0.96
N ASP A 95 2.84 18.49 1.92
CA ASP A 95 3.55 19.77 1.91
C ASP A 95 5.06 19.57 2.07
N PHE A 96 5.47 18.63 2.91
CA PHE A 96 6.85 18.19 3.00
C PHE A 96 7.38 17.67 1.66
N MET A 97 6.66 16.75 1.01
CA MET A 97 7.09 16.13 -0.25
C MET A 97 7.10 17.12 -1.41
N ILE A 98 6.18 18.08 -1.46
CA ILE A 98 6.21 19.17 -2.44
C ILE A 98 7.52 19.96 -2.32
N ALA A 99 7.89 20.34 -1.11
CA ALA A 99 9.12 21.09 -0.86
C ALA A 99 10.38 20.25 -1.13
N ALA A 100 10.41 19.02 -0.63
CA ALA A 100 11.57 18.13 -0.73
C ALA A 100 11.87 17.68 -2.16
N LEU A 101 10.83 17.47 -2.97
CA LEU A 101 10.96 16.99 -4.35
C LEU A 101 10.89 18.11 -5.40
N LYS A 102 10.88 19.38 -4.99
CA LYS A 102 10.69 20.53 -5.87
C LYS A 102 11.60 20.50 -7.11
N ASP A 103 12.87 20.26 -6.90
CA ASP A 103 13.91 20.30 -7.94
C ASP A 103 14.25 18.90 -8.51
N SER A 104 13.57 17.85 -8.06
CA SER A 104 13.74 16.50 -8.55
C SER A 104 12.86 16.24 -9.77
N PRO A 105 13.32 15.51 -10.81
CA PRO A 105 12.46 15.09 -11.90
C PRO A 105 11.38 14.10 -11.37
N PRO A 106 10.21 14.03 -12.02
CA PRO A 106 9.25 12.97 -11.73
C PRO A 106 9.86 11.62 -12.14
N THR A 107 10.03 10.73 -11.17
CA THR A 107 10.54 9.37 -11.40
C THR A 107 9.42 8.37 -11.17
N GLU A 108 9.20 7.47 -12.12
CA GLU A 108 8.20 6.40 -11.99
C GLU A 108 8.73 5.23 -11.16
N PHE A 109 7.84 4.51 -10.49
CA PHE A 109 8.19 3.26 -9.83
C PHE A 109 8.58 2.21 -10.87
N ARG A 110 9.72 1.56 -10.65
CA ARG A 110 10.30 0.62 -11.60
C ARG A 110 9.50 -0.68 -11.62
N THR A 111 8.90 -0.99 -12.76
CA THR A 111 8.26 -2.28 -12.99
C THR A 111 9.32 -3.36 -13.15
N PRO A 112 9.35 -4.40 -12.31
CA PRO A 112 10.29 -5.50 -12.45
C PRO A 112 9.98 -6.36 -13.67
N PRO A 113 10.99 -7.05 -14.24
CA PRO A 113 10.76 -7.96 -15.35
C PRO A 113 9.87 -9.13 -14.92
N GLY A 114 9.10 -9.66 -15.89
CA GLY A 114 8.23 -10.81 -15.68
C GLY A 114 6.80 -10.49 -15.24
N LEU A 115 6.50 -9.28 -14.80
CA LEU A 115 5.12 -8.83 -14.59
C LEU A 115 4.43 -8.50 -15.92
N ARG A 116 3.13 -8.78 -15.98
CA ARG A 116 2.26 -8.40 -17.08
C ARG A 116 1.24 -7.40 -16.60
N MET A 117 1.16 -6.27 -17.29
CA MET A 117 0.20 -5.22 -16.96
C MET A 117 -1.14 -5.51 -17.63
N TYR A 118 -2.21 -5.51 -16.84
CA TYR A 118 -3.58 -5.72 -17.30
C TYR A 118 -4.46 -4.51 -16.97
N ARG A 119 -5.38 -4.21 -17.88
CA ARG A 119 -6.44 -3.26 -17.60
C ARG A 119 -7.55 -3.97 -16.83
N VAL A 120 -7.77 -3.58 -15.59
CA VAL A 120 -8.80 -4.16 -14.73
C VAL A 120 -9.81 -3.10 -14.31
N ASN A 121 -11.06 -3.50 -14.21
CA ASN A 121 -12.11 -2.67 -13.64
C ASN A 121 -11.87 -2.58 -12.12
N PRO A 122 -11.69 -1.37 -11.56
CA PRO A 122 -11.33 -1.20 -10.15
C PRO A 122 -12.40 -1.67 -9.17
N SER A 123 -13.67 -1.80 -9.63
CA SER A 123 -14.76 -2.25 -8.77
C SER A 123 -14.90 -3.76 -8.72
N THR A 124 -14.50 -4.47 -9.77
CA THR A 124 -14.70 -5.92 -9.89
C THR A 124 -13.39 -6.72 -9.83
N GLY A 125 -12.25 -6.07 -10.11
CA GLY A 125 -10.95 -6.74 -10.27
C GLY A 125 -10.84 -7.61 -11.53
N LEU A 126 -11.85 -7.60 -12.40
CA LEU A 126 -11.88 -8.36 -13.65
C LEU A 126 -11.30 -7.54 -14.81
N PRO A 127 -10.89 -8.18 -15.92
CA PRO A 127 -10.48 -7.47 -17.11
C PRO A 127 -11.55 -6.47 -17.54
N ALA A 128 -11.15 -5.21 -17.73
CA ALA A 128 -12.08 -4.14 -18.12
C ALA A 128 -12.42 -4.25 -19.61
N ALA A 129 -13.69 -4.19 -19.94
CA ALA A 129 -14.18 -4.12 -21.32
C ALA A 129 -13.88 -2.74 -21.94
N ALA A 130 -14.04 -2.63 -23.27
CA ALA A 130 -13.88 -1.37 -23.96
C ALA A 130 -14.92 -0.36 -23.45
N GLY A 131 -14.47 0.83 -23.03
CA GLY A 131 -15.33 1.89 -22.49
C GLY A 131 -15.60 1.82 -20.99
N GLU A 132 -15.20 0.76 -20.30
CA GLU A 132 -15.29 0.69 -18.84
C GLU A 132 -14.16 1.45 -18.14
N PRO A 133 -14.43 1.96 -16.91
CA PRO A 133 -13.36 2.45 -16.04
C PRO A 133 -12.30 1.37 -15.86
N ALA A 134 -11.04 1.73 -16.02
CA ALA A 134 -9.95 0.77 -15.90
C ALA A 134 -8.72 1.38 -15.24
N ILE A 135 -8.04 0.56 -14.45
CA ILE A 135 -6.70 0.82 -13.93
C ILE A 135 -5.74 -0.21 -14.51
N LEU A 136 -4.46 0.13 -14.56
CA LEU A 136 -3.41 -0.82 -14.90
C LEU A 136 -2.89 -1.44 -13.60
N GLU A 137 -2.81 -2.77 -13.59
CA GLU A 137 -2.26 -3.52 -12.45
C GLU A 137 -1.33 -4.63 -12.94
N GLY A 138 -0.25 -4.87 -12.19
CA GLY A 138 0.75 -5.87 -12.51
C GLY A 138 0.43 -7.24 -11.95
N TYR A 139 0.44 -8.25 -12.80
CA TYR A 139 0.17 -9.65 -12.43
C TYR A 139 1.38 -10.53 -12.69
N LYS A 140 1.68 -11.44 -11.77
CA LYS A 140 2.64 -12.51 -11.99
C LYS A 140 2.09 -13.50 -13.03
N PRO A 141 2.95 -14.16 -13.82
CA PRO A 141 2.50 -15.21 -14.73
C PRO A 141 1.68 -16.29 -14.00
N GLY A 142 0.50 -16.61 -14.52
CA GLY A 142 -0.42 -17.57 -13.91
C GLY A 142 -1.41 -17.00 -12.91
N THR A 143 -1.29 -15.69 -12.55
CA THR A 143 -2.22 -15.01 -11.62
C THR A 143 -3.06 -13.93 -12.31
N GLU A 144 -3.14 -13.97 -13.64
CA GLU A 144 -3.82 -12.96 -14.46
C GLU A 144 -5.31 -12.88 -14.11
N PRO A 145 -5.92 -11.68 -14.17
CA PRO A 145 -7.32 -11.48 -13.83
C PRO A 145 -8.22 -12.24 -14.80
N GLY A 146 -9.24 -12.94 -14.28
CA GLY A 146 -10.18 -13.72 -15.08
C GLY A 146 -9.78 -15.15 -15.37
N ARG A 147 -8.59 -15.60 -14.95
CA ARG A 147 -8.22 -17.02 -14.90
C ARG A 147 -8.57 -17.57 -13.53
N ASP A 148 -9.55 -18.47 -13.50
CA ASP A 148 -9.97 -19.24 -12.31
C ASP A 148 -10.13 -18.43 -11.01
N ARG A 149 -11.13 -17.56 -10.98
CA ARG A 149 -11.57 -16.89 -9.76
C ARG A 149 -11.89 -17.89 -8.63
N ASP A 150 -12.42 -19.05 -9.00
CA ASP A 150 -12.76 -20.12 -8.06
C ASP A 150 -11.52 -20.79 -7.45
N ARG A 151 -10.40 -20.86 -8.18
CA ARG A 151 -9.15 -21.43 -7.71
C ARG A 151 -8.51 -20.61 -6.59
N PHE A 152 -8.61 -19.28 -6.65
CA PHE A 152 -8.08 -18.38 -5.61
C PHE A 152 -8.96 -18.30 -4.37
N LEU A 153 -10.28 -18.54 -4.54
CA LEU A 153 -11.23 -18.47 -3.42
C LEU A 153 -11.43 -19.82 -2.72
N HIS A 154 -11.21 -20.93 -3.40
CA HIS A 154 -11.57 -22.25 -2.92
C HIS A 154 -10.45 -23.30 -2.99
N GLY A 155 -9.27 -22.96 -3.51
CA GLY A 155 -8.19 -23.93 -3.76
C GLY A 155 -8.51 -24.92 -4.89
N GLU A 156 -7.53 -25.68 -5.35
CA GLU A 156 -7.75 -26.79 -6.28
C GLU A 156 -8.52 -27.91 -5.54
N PRO A 157 -9.49 -28.59 -6.19
CA PRO A 157 -10.08 -29.78 -5.63
C PRO A 157 -9.01 -30.87 -5.57
N GLY A 158 -8.42 -31.11 -4.40
CA GLY A 158 -7.39 -32.14 -4.19
C GLY A 158 -6.10 -31.67 -3.51
N GLU A 159 -5.82 -30.38 -3.44
CA GLU A 159 -4.84 -29.86 -2.49
C GLU A 159 -5.61 -29.49 -1.21
N GLU A 160 -5.34 -30.21 -0.12
CA GLU A 160 -5.83 -29.82 1.20
C GLU A 160 -5.39 -28.40 1.45
N GLY A 161 -6.36 -27.48 1.45
CA GLY A 161 -6.11 -26.07 1.55
C GLY A 161 -5.26 -25.77 2.76
N VAL A 162 -4.08 -25.23 2.54
CA VAL A 162 -3.35 -24.51 3.59
C VAL A 162 -4.26 -23.34 3.96
N GLY A 163 -5.02 -23.53 5.02
CA GLY A 163 -5.94 -22.53 5.53
C GLY A 163 -5.20 -21.24 5.74
N VAL A 164 -5.80 -20.12 5.32
CA VAL A 164 -5.27 -18.76 5.44
C VAL A 164 -4.94 -18.38 6.91
N GLY A 165 -5.04 -19.34 7.84
CA GLY A 165 -4.74 -19.21 9.26
C GLY A 165 -3.33 -19.65 9.71
N GLU A 166 -2.54 -20.33 8.86
CA GLU A 166 -1.27 -20.93 9.33
C GLU A 166 0.02 -20.34 8.72
N ALA A 167 -0.05 -19.29 7.92
CA ALA A 167 1.14 -18.66 7.34
C ALA A 167 1.78 -17.57 8.21
N VAL A 168 1.42 -17.47 9.48
CA VAL A 168 2.18 -16.70 10.46
C VAL A 168 2.84 -17.69 11.41
N GLY A 169 4.01 -18.17 11.03
CA GLY A 169 4.90 -18.94 11.89
C GLY A 169 5.27 -18.10 13.12
N LEU A 170 4.47 -18.20 14.16
CA LEU A 170 4.79 -17.69 15.47
C LEU A 170 5.92 -18.54 16.05
N LEU A 171 7.03 -17.87 16.36
CA LEU A 171 8.04 -18.41 17.28
C LEU A 171 7.34 -18.93 18.53
N PRO A 172 7.72 -20.09 19.07
CA PRO A 172 7.06 -20.67 20.24
C PRO A 172 7.31 -19.77 21.46
N GLY A 173 6.25 -19.19 22.01
CA GLY A 173 6.35 -18.60 23.33
C GLY A 173 5.53 -17.37 23.68
N ARG A 174 4.63 -16.85 22.86
CA ARG A 174 3.74 -15.77 23.33
C ARG A 174 2.40 -15.72 22.59
N ALA A 175 1.37 -16.20 23.26
CA ALA A 175 0.00 -15.97 22.84
C ALA A 175 -0.38 -14.51 23.09
N VAL A 176 -0.76 -13.79 22.05
CA VAL A 176 -1.40 -12.47 22.14
C VAL A 176 -2.87 -12.67 21.78
N PRO A 177 -3.83 -12.20 22.59
CA PRO A 177 -5.25 -12.33 22.27
C PRO A 177 -5.61 -11.49 21.06
N LEU A 178 -6.16 -12.11 20.03
CA LEU A 178 -6.81 -11.43 18.91
C LEU A 178 -8.18 -10.92 19.38
N GLY A 179 -8.23 -9.68 19.83
CA GLY A 179 -9.47 -8.97 20.08
C GLY A 179 -9.49 -7.71 19.23
N GLY A 180 -10.44 -7.62 18.31
CA GLY A 180 -10.75 -6.37 17.64
C GLY A 180 -10.89 -6.51 16.13
N THR A 181 -12.08 -6.79 15.66
CA THR A 181 -12.53 -6.56 14.29
C THR A 181 -12.58 -5.06 14.01
N GLY A 182 -11.48 -4.48 13.59
CA GLY A 182 -11.41 -3.11 13.10
C GLY A 182 -11.43 -3.12 11.58
N GLY A 183 -12.43 -2.48 10.99
CA GLY A 183 -12.72 -2.49 9.57
C GLY A 183 -11.55 -2.11 8.68
N LEU A 184 -11.40 -2.92 7.69
CA LEU A 184 -10.70 -2.64 6.45
C LEU A 184 -11.48 -1.56 5.70
N TYR A 185 -10.82 -0.44 5.42
CA TYR A 185 -10.99 0.32 4.14
C TYR A 185 -9.89 1.38 4.05
#